data_818b7bc3c65ff9ac8cad7bedac50f9ee
#
_entry.id   818b7bc3c65ff9ac8cad7bedac50f9ee
#
_cell.length_a   1.000
_cell.length_b   1.000
_cell.length_c   1.000
_cell.angle_alpha   90.00
_cell.angle_beta   90.00
_cell.angle_gamma   90.00
#
_symmetry.space_group_name_H-M   'P 1'
#
loop_
_entity.id
_entity.type
_entity.pdbx_description
1 polymer ?
#
loop_
_entity_poly.entity_id
_entity_poly.type
_entity_poly.pdbx_seq_one_letter_code
_entity_poly.pdbx_strand_id
1 'polypeptide(L)'
;MIMSGEFEKQYAVSNMSVRRINRVRVLKLLFHSGSLTQMEIKNQLGLSGPTVTQALQFFTDLGLLREGDEMPSSGGRKPRLIEFCYDAFYSVGVEIRHHHVDIQVINLRGNVVVGKVYRLVFENTVDYWKNVNALIGKTVKLASIPRPLLGVGIAFPGEISISRNMISRATVLACRNIPLNIARENVDNLLRVEYGASAAGFGAVWREPSLQNAVYIVVTNSGVAGSVIIGNHIYRGESNKPGAFGHVVLDPNGLPCFCGGRGCWSSYCSLRNLTQSEEPNLADFFEAVHAGSQEHIQRWNAYLDRFAQALANISLSFDIGIIIGGKLAPWLEPYLDELKRRVAAFPVLAEENLNIRIDAASENPMAEGGALTLVSAFLDDMLEGRHFDDL
;
A
#
# COMPACT_ATOMS: atom_id res chain seq x y z
N MET A 1 -38.47 11.81 -35.68
CA MET A 1 -37.93 11.50 -37.00
C MET A 1 -36.45 11.81 -36.94
N ILE A 2 -35.62 10.75 -37.19
CA ILE A 2 -34.17 10.78 -37.47
C ILE A 2 -33.31 11.00 -36.22
N MET A 3 -32.41 10.16 -35.81
CA MET A 3 -31.69 9.03 -36.38
C MET A 3 -31.28 8.09 -35.25
N SER A 4 -31.74 6.89 -35.34
CA SER A 4 -31.15 5.70 -34.79
C SER A 4 -29.96 5.31 -35.65
N GLY A 5 -28.93 4.83 -35.05
CA GLY A 5 -27.94 4.07 -35.77
C GLY A 5 -26.58 4.73 -35.81
N GLU A 6 -25.73 4.07 -35.06
CA GLU A 6 -24.27 4.03 -35.11
C GLU A 6 -23.72 4.12 -33.68
N PHE A 7 -23.31 3.04 -33.14
CA PHE A 7 -21.97 2.52 -33.09
C PHE A 7 -21.90 1.22 -32.26
N GLU A 8 -22.50 0.16 -32.75
CA GLU A 8 -21.91 -1.14 -32.51
C GLU A 8 -20.74 -1.31 -33.51
N LYS A 9 -19.60 -0.70 -33.21
CA LYS A 9 -18.34 -1.22 -33.72
C LYS A 9 -18.04 -2.50 -32.96
N GLN A 10 -18.54 -3.61 -33.45
CA GLN A 10 -17.98 -4.92 -33.23
C GLN A 10 -16.48 -4.85 -33.58
N TYR A 11 -15.63 -4.59 -32.61
CA TYR A 11 -14.21 -4.83 -32.75
C TYR A 11 -14.06 -6.34 -32.97
N ALA A 12 -13.79 -6.76 -34.18
CA ALA A 12 -13.34 -8.10 -34.46
C ALA A 12 -12.07 -8.32 -33.61
N VAL A 13 -12.22 -9.09 -32.53
CA VAL A 13 -11.12 -9.43 -31.63
C VAL A 13 -10.13 -10.23 -32.47
N SER A 14 -8.96 -9.66 -32.77
CA SER A 14 -7.94 -10.37 -33.53
C SER A 14 -7.46 -11.60 -32.75
N ASN A 15 -6.98 -12.65 -33.46
CA ASN A 15 -6.43 -13.85 -32.78
C ASN A 15 -5.30 -13.50 -31.78
N MET A 16 -4.57 -12.41 -31.99
CA MET A 16 -3.58 -11.90 -31.06
C MET A 16 -4.23 -11.37 -29.76
N SER A 17 -5.35 -10.63 -29.87
CA SER A 17 -6.05 -10.14 -28.68
C SER A 17 -6.68 -11.26 -27.85
N VAL A 18 -7.20 -12.31 -28.49
CA VAL A 18 -7.72 -13.49 -27.81
C VAL A 18 -6.63 -14.25 -27.06
N ARG A 19 -5.47 -14.48 -27.70
CA ARG A 19 -4.32 -15.13 -27.04
C ARG A 19 -3.85 -14.35 -25.82
N ARG A 20 -3.79 -13.03 -25.93
CA ARG A 20 -3.42 -12.12 -24.86
C ARG A 20 -4.39 -12.21 -23.69
N ILE A 21 -5.70 -12.08 -23.95
CA ILE A 21 -6.74 -12.21 -22.92
C ILE A 21 -6.62 -13.54 -22.18
N ASN A 22 -6.39 -14.64 -22.91
CA ASN A 22 -6.26 -15.96 -22.27
C ASN A 22 -4.99 -16.08 -21.42
N ARG A 23 -3.86 -15.53 -21.85
CA ARG A 23 -2.65 -15.44 -21.02
C ARG A 23 -2.90 -14.67 -19.73
N VAL A 24 -3.55 -13.50 -19.84
CA VAL A 24 -3.98 -12.68 -18.70
C VAL A 24 -4.76 -13.50 -17.70
N ARG A 25 -5.79 -14.23 -18.16
CA ARG A 25 -6.66 -15.03 -17.29
C ARG A 25 -5.89 -16.15 -16.59
N VAL A 26 -4.99 -16.83 -17.31
CA VAL A 26 -4.13 -17.89 -16.74
C VAL A 26 -3.18 -17.31 -15.69
N LEU A 27 -2.52 -16.18 -15.97
CA LEU A 27 -1.60 -15.54 -15.03
C LEU A 27 -2.32 -15.07 -13.77
N LYS A 28 -3.45 -14.38 -13.91
CA LYS A 28 -4.27 -13.94 -12.76
C LYS A 28 -4.72 -15.10 -11.89
N LEU A 29 -5.21 -16.17 -12.52
CA LEU A 29 -5.66 -17.35 -11.78
C LEU A 29 -4.51 -17.94 -10.97
N LEU A 30 -3.34 -18.18 -11.58
CA LEU A 30 -2.17 -18.74 -10.89
C LEU A 30 -1.60 -17.79 -9.85
N PHE A 31 -1.58 -16.49 -10.12
CA PHE A 31 -1.14 -15.48 -9.15
C PHE A 31 -1.97 -15.53 -7.86
N HIS A 32 -3.29 -15.69 -7.95
CA HIS A 32 -4.16 -15.75 -6.76
C HIS A 32 -4.17 -17.12 -6.10
N SER A 33 -4.12 -18.20 -6.88
CA SER A 33 -4.19 -19.58 -6.35
C SER A 33 -2.84 -20.12 -5.86
N GLY A 34 -1.74 -19.54 -6.30
CA GLY A 34 -0.37 -19.99 -6.01
C GLY A 34 0.05 -21.20 -6.82
N SER A 35 -0.75 -22.26 -6.84
CA SER A 35 -0.48 -23.47 -7.62
C SER A 35 -1.78 -24.15 -8.06
N LEU A 36 -1.79 -24.70 -9.27
CA LEU A 36 -2.88 -25.48 -9.85
C LEU A 36 -2.32 -26.49 -10.86
N THR A 37 -3.05 -27.57 -11.08
CA THR A 37 -2.79 -28.47 -12.22
C THR A 37 -3.30 -27.85 -13.52
N GLN A 38 -2.71 -28.26 -14.66
CA GLN A 38 -3.17 -27.81 -15.97
C GLN A 38 -4.65 -28.12 -16.22
N MET A 39 -5.17 -29.22 -15.65
CA MET A 39 -6.57 -29.62 -15.76
C MET A 39 -7.49 -28.65 -15.00
N GLU A 40 -7.11 -28.26 -13.79
CA GLU A 40 -7.86 -27.29 -12.99
C GLU A 40 -7.90 -25.92 -13.69
N ILE A 41 -6.77 -25.44 -14.22
CA ILE A 41 -6.70 -24.19 -14.99
C ILE A 41 -7.65 -24.25 -16.19
N LYS A 42 -7.59 -25.36 -16.97
CA LYS A 42 -8.48 -25.60 -18.10
C LYS A 42 -9.94 -25.50 -17.71
N ASN A 43 -10.32 -26.21 -16.62
CA ASN A 43 -11.71 -26.31 -16.17
C ASN A 43 -12.22 -24.97 -15.61
N GLN A 44 -11.44 -24.30 -14.76
CA GLN A 44 -11.84 -23.03 -14.16
C GLN A 44 -11.98 -21.89 -15.18
N LEU A 45 -11.13 -21.88 -16.21
CA LEU A 45 -11.15 -20.84 -17.21
C LEU A 45 -11.97 -21.17 -18.47
N GLY A 46 -12.40 -22.44 -18.62
CA GLY A 46 -13.11 -22.90 -19.83
C GLY A 46 -12.24 -22.82 -21.09
N LEU A 47 -10.92 -23.00 -20.96
CA LEU A 47 -9.97 -22.90 -22.07
C LEU A 47 -9.64 -24.27 -22.67
N SER A 48 -9.24 -24.30 -23.95
CA SER A 48 -8.74 -25.52 -24.58
C SER A 48 -7.36 -25.91 -24.01
N GLY A 49 -7.05 -27.23 -24.02
CA GLY A 49 -5.74 -27.73 -23.57
C GLY A 49 -4.56 -27.05 -24.27
N PRO A 50 -4.52 -26.97 -25.60
CA PRO A 50 -3.44 -26.25 -26.31
C PRO A 50 -3.30 -24.78 -25.91
N THR A 51 -4.40 -24.07 -25.68
CA THR A 51 -4.37 -22.65 -25.24
C THR A 51 -3.71 -22.53 -23.87
N VAL A 52 -4.08 -23.39 -22.92
CA VAL A 52 -3.48 -23.42 -21.59
C VAL A 52 -1.98 -23.74 -21.68
N THR A 53 -1.61 -24.80 -22.44
CA THR A 53 -0.20 -25.18 -22.61
C THR A 53 0.65 -24.03 -23.16
N GLN A 54 0.17 -23.30 -24.17
CA GLN A 54 0.89 -22.16 -24.73
C GLN A 54 1.05 -21.01 -23.72
N ALA A 55 0.02 -20.74 -22.92
CA ALA A 55 0.10 -19.72 -21.88
C ALA A 55 1.09 -20.11 -20.77
N LEU A 56 1.05 -21.36 -20.32
CA LEU A 56 1.96 -21.88 -19.30
C LEU A 56 3.43 -21.83 -19.76
N GLN A 57 3.71 -22.32 -20.99
CA GLN A 57 5.05 -22.28 -21.56
C GLN A 57 5.59 -20.87 -21.60
N PHE A 58 4.79 -19.91 -22.09
CA PHE A 58 5.18 -18.51 -22.15
C PHE A 58 5.60 -17.94 -20.80
N PHE A 59 4.84 -18.18 -19.73
CA PHE A 59 5.17 -17.68 -18.39
C PHE A 59 6.30 -18.48 -17.71
N THR A 60 6.47 -19.75 -18.08
CA THR A 60 7.62 -20.55 -17.65
C THR A 60 8.92 -20.02 -18.26
N ASP A 61 8.91 -19.68 -19.55
CA ASP A 61 10.06 -19.08 -20.23
C ASP A 61 10.47 -17.73 -19.62
N LEU A 62 9.51 -16.97 -19.08
CA LEU A 62 9.75 -15.75 -18.31
C LEU A 62 10.16 -16.01 -16.85
N GLY A 63 10.14 -17.26 -16.40
CA GLY A 63 10.44 -17.63 -15.03
C GLY A 63 9.38 -17.25 -14.01
N LEU A 64 8.16 -16.88 -14.44
CA LEU A 64 7.03 -16.60 -13.56
C LEU A 64 6.30 -17.86 -13.09
N LEU A 65 6.46 -18.97 -13.81
CA LEU A 65 5.90 -20.26 -13.45
C LEU A 65 6.97 -21.33 -13.43
N ARG A 66 6.77 -22.36 -12.61
CA ARG A 66 7.57 -23.57 -12.58
C ARG A 66 6.70 -24.82 -12.43
N GLU A 67 7.23 -25.97 -12.85
CA GLU A 67 6.63 -27.25 -12.49
C GLU A 67 6.93 -27.56 -11.02
N GLY A 68 5.89 -27.87 -10.26
CA GLY A 68 5.96 -28.31 -8.88
C GLY A 68 5.83 -29.83 -8.73
N ASP A 69 5.36 -30.27 -7.56
CA ASP A 69 5.25 -31.66 -7.19
C ASP A 69 4.21 -32.45 -8.01
N GLU A 70 4.44 -33.75 -8.14
CA GLU A 70 3.48 -34.67 -8.72
C GLU A 70 2.32 -34.94 -7.75
N MET A 71 1.10 -34.85 -8.24
CA MET A 71 -0.11 -35.16 -7.46
C MET A 71 -0.38 -36.67 -7.47
N PRO A 72 -0.98 -37.22 -6.38
CA PRO A 72 -1.48 -38.59 -6.39
C PRO A 72 -2.46 -38.81 -7.54
N SER A 73 -2.35 -39.91 -8.26
CA SER A 73 -3.25 -40.27 -9.36
C SER A 73 -3.82 -41.62 -9.14
N SER A 74 -5.11 -41.80 -9.43
CA SER A 74 -5.85 -43.07 -9.37
C SER A 74 -5.69 -43.90 -10.64
N GLY A 75 -4.90 -43.48 -11.62
CA GLY A 75 -4.63 -44.15 -12.90
C GLY A 75 -4.22 -43.13 -13.97
N GLY A 76 -3.24 -43.50 -14.80
CA GLY A 76 -2.69 -42.63 -15.87
C GLY A 76 -1.48 -41.80 -15.45
N ARG A 77 -1.06 -40.84 -16.33
CA ARG A 77 0.08 -39.94 -16.05
C ARG A 77 -0.27 -39.04 -14.87
N LYS A 78 0.58 -39.04 -13.84
CA LYS A 78 0.41 -38.18 -12.66
C LYS A 78 0.39 -36.72 -13.06
N PRO A 79 -0.64 -35.95 -12.67
CA PRO A 79 -0.68 -34.52 -12.93
C PRO A 79 0.39 -33.83 -12.08
N ARG A 80 1.05 -32.80 -12.66
CA ARG A 80 1.98 -31.93 -11.94
C ARG A 80 1.31 -30.60 -11.61
N LEU A 81 1.67 -30.06 -10.45
CA LEU A 81 1.31 -28.71 -10.11
C LEU A 81 2.09 -27.72 -10.98
N ILE A 82 1.45 -26.66 -11.36
CA ILE A 82 2.10 -25.46 -11.92
C ILE A 82 2.06 -24.43 -10.83
N GLU A 83 3.23 -23.96 -10.41
CA GLU A 83 3.39 -23.04 -9.29
C GLU A 83 3.77 -21.64 -9.80
N PHE A 84 3.17 -20.60 -9.19
CA PHE A 84 3.58 -19.23 -9.44
C PHE A 84 4.86 -18.90 -8.65
N CYS A 85 5.87 -18.38 -9.34
CA CYS A 85 7.15 -18.00 -8.75
C CYS A 85 7.10 -16.56 -8.23
N TYR A 86 6.59 -16.35 -7.01
CA TYR A 86 6.53 -15.00 -6.43
C TYR A 86 7.91 -14.35 -6.25
N ASP A 87 8.95 -15.16 -6.14
CA ASP A 87 10.35 -14.72 -6.01
C ASP A 87 11.06 -14.57 -7.37
N ALA A 88 10.29 -14.54 -8.47
CA ALA A 88 10.84 -14.31 -9.81
C ALA A 88 11.37 -12.88 -9.99
N PHE A 89 10.70 -11.91 -9.41
CA PHE A 89 11.07 -10.49 -9.43
C PHE A 89 10.83 -9.83 -8.08
N TYR A 90 11.50 -8.69 -7.87
CA TYR A 90 11.43 -7.93 -6.63
C TYR A 90 11.28 -6.45 -6.93
N SER A 91 10.71 -5.71 -6.00
CA SER A 91 10.66 -4.25 -6.03
C SER A 91 11.12 -3.66 -4.72
N VAL A 92 11.54 -2.40 -4.75
CA VAL A 92 11.96 -1.64 -3.57
C VAL A 92 10.97 -0.56 -3.26
N GLY A 93 10.50 -0.52 -2.03
CA GLY A 93 9.74 0.58 -1.47
C GLY A 93 10.58 1.38 -0.49
N VAL A 94 10.47 2.68 -0.57
CA VAL A 94 11.20 3.62 0.28
C VAL A 94 10.22 4.60 0.91
N GLU A 95 10.15 4.67 2.23
CA GLU A 95 9.44 5.74 2.93
C GLU A 95 10.43 6.80 3.38
N ILE A 96 10.20 8.05 2.96
CA ILE A 96 10.97 9.21 3.41
C ILE A 96 10.29 9.79 4.65
N ARG A 97 11.06 9.92 5.75
CA ARG A 97 10.66 10.60 6.98
C ARG A 97 11.64 11.69 7.34
N HIS A 98 11.32 12.54 8.31
CA HIS A 98 12.17 13.70 8.67
C HIS A 98 13.60 13.29 9.08
N HIS A 99 13.73 12.25 9.92
CA HIS A 99 15.03 11.79 10.45
C HIS A 99 15.43 10.39 9.97
N HIS A 100 14.58 9.70 9.21
CA HIS A 100 14.78 8.31 8.83
C HIS A 100 14.36 8.05 7.40
N VAL A 101 14.96 7.03 6.81
CA VAL A 101 14.54 6.42 5.56
C VAL A 101 14.29 4.94 5.83
N ASP A 102 13.07 4.49 5.55
CA ASP A 102 12.69 3.08 5.66
C ASP A 102 12.72 2.47 4.26
N ILE A 103 13.42 1.36 4.11
CA ILE A 103 13.60 0.66 2.83
C ILE A 103 13.13 -0.77 2.99
N GLN A 104 12.24 -1.20 2.11
CA GLN A 104 11.77 -2.58 2.04
C GLN A 104 11.98 -3.14 0.64
N VAL A 105 12.47 -4.38 0.58
CA VAL A 105 12.51 -5.19 -0.63
C VAL A 105 11.41 -6.22 -0.52
N ILE A 106 10.51 -6.24 -1.50
CA ILE A 106 9.38 -7.17 -1.53
C ILE A 106 9.42 -8.03 -2.80
N ASN A 107 8.83 -9.21 -2.71
CA ASN A 107 8.60 -10.08 -3.87
C ASN A 107 7.26 -9.76 -4.56
N LEU A 108 6.92 -10.48 -5.64
CA LEU A 108 5.68 -10.27 -6.39
C LEU A 108 4.40 -10.48 -5.57
N ARG A 109 4.45 -11.24 -4.47
CA ARG A 109 3.31 -11.42 -3.58
C ARG A 109 3.10 -10.23 -2.64
N GLY A 110 4.13 -9.41 -2.45
CA GLY A 110 4.17 -8.34 -1.46
C GLY A 110 4.85 -8.75 -0.15
N ASN A 111 5.40 -9.97 -0.07
CA ASN A 111 6.11 -10.40 1.12
C ASN A 111 7.44 -9.64 1.23
N VAL A 112 7.68 -9.08 2.42
CA VAL A 112 8.94 -8.38 2.72
C VAL A 112 10.07 -9.39 2.88
N VAL A 113 11.06 -9.30 1.99
CA VAL A 113 12.27 -10.13 2.02
C VAL A 113 13.30 -9.51 2.96
N VAL A 114 13.48 -8.21 2.88
CA VAL A 114 14.35 -7.42 3.78
C VAL A 114 13.72 -6.06 4.02
N GLY A 115 13.69 -5.66 5.29
CA GLY A 115 13.33 -4.31 5.70
C GLY A 115 14.44 -3.69 6.55
N LYS A 116 14.78 -2.43 6.31
CA LYS A 116 15.77 -1.66 7.07
C LYS A 116 15.34 -0.23 7.27
N VAL A 117 15.57 0.26 8.47
CA VAL A 117 15.41 1.67 8.86
C VAL A 117 16.79 2.27 9.01
N TYR A 118 17.02 3.39 8.33
CA TYR A 118 18.29 4.12 8.41
C TYR A 118 18.05 5.52 8.95
N ARG A 119 18.92 6.00 9.83
CA ARG A 119 18.92 7.39 10.26
C ARG A 119 19.54 8.26 9.18
N LEU A 120 18.73 9.12 8.58
CA LEU A 120 19.15 10.09 7.57
C LEU A 120 18.17 11.29 7.64
N VAL A 121 18.69 12.45 8.01
CA VAL A 121 17.89 13.68 8.10
C VAL A 121 17.55 14.13 6.69
N PHE A 122 16.28 14.41 6.44
CA PHE A 122 15.84 14.86 5.13
C PHE A 122 16.42 16.24 4.79
N GLU A 123 17.08 16.30 3.67
CA GLU A 123 17.51 17.53 2.99
C GLU A 123 17.18 17.39 1.51
N ASN A 124 16.65 18.45 0.91
CA ASN A 124 16.38 18.39 -0.54
C ASN A 124 17.64 18.74 -1.34
N THR A 125 18.66 17.91 -1.23
CA THR A 125 19.96 18.07 -1.90
C THR A 125 20.30 16.84 -2.75
N VAL A 126 21.19 17.03 -3.72
CA VAL A 126 21.74 15.93 -4.53
C VAL A 126 22.39 14.88 -3.63
N ASP A 127 23.16 15.31 -2.63
CA ASP A 127 23.86 14.40 -1.72
C ASP A 127 22.90 13.55 -0.88
N TYR A 128 21.77 14.12 -0.44
CA TYR A 128 20.73 13.35 0.24
C TYR A 128 20.22 12.21 -0.64
N TRP A 129 19.85 12.50 -1.88
CA TRP A 129 19.31 11.48 -2.78
C TRP A 129 20.35 10.44 -3.20
N LYS A 130 21.62 10.82 -3.35
CA LYS A 130 22.73 9.86 -3.53
C LYS A 130 22.91 8.96 -2.32
N ASN A 131 22.77 9.49 -1.09
CA ASN A 131 22.80 8.69 0.13
C ASN A 131 21.61 7.73 0.18
N VAL A 132 20.40 8.17 -0.18
CA VAL A 132 19.22 7.28 -0.31
C VAL A 132 19.52 6.15 -1.29
N ASN A 133 20.06 6.46 -2.47
CA ASN A 133 20.44 5.45 -3.46
C ASN A 133 21.47 4.43 -2.92
N ALA A 134 22.48 4.90 -2.21
CA ALA A 134 23.47 4.03 -1.59
C ALA A 134 22.86 3.11 -0.53
N LEU A 135 21.90 3.61 0.27
CA LEU A 135 21.17 2.81 1.26
C LEU A 135 20.25 1.78 0.62
N ILE A 136 19.61 2.11 -0.50
CA ILE A 136 18.86 1.15 -1.33
C ILE A 136 19.78 0.03 -1.78
N GLY A 137 20.91 0.36 -2.40
CA GLY A 137 21.89 -0.62 -2.87
C GLY A 137 22.42 -1.52 -1.74
N LYS A 138 22.64 -0.95 -0.53
CA LYS A 138 23.02 -1.72 0.67
C LYS A 138 21.90 -2.69 1.08
N THR A 139 20.65 -2.25 1.08
CA THR A 139 19.51 -3.09 1.48
C THR A 139 19.26 -4.22 0.48
N VAL A 140 19.34 -3.92 -0.81
CA VAL A 140 19.21 -4.92 -1.89
C VAL A 140 20.30 -5.99 -1.78
N LYS A 141 21.55 -5.62 -1.46
CA LYS A 141 22.63 -6.58 -1.23
C LYS A 141 22.34 -7.52 -0.05
N LEU A 142 21.71 -7.01 1.03
CA LEU A 142 21.31 -7.83 2.17
C LEU A 142 20.21 -8.84 1.81
N ALA A 143 19.35 -8.50 0.85
CA ALA A 143 18.31 -9.40 0.37
C ALA A 143 18.87 -10.62 -0.40
N SER A 144 20.12 -10.54 -0.89
CA SER A 144 20.78 -11.61 -1.68
C SER A 144 19.91 -12.11 -2.85
N ILE A 145 19.14 -11.21 -3.47
CA ILE A 145 18.19 -11.55 -4.53
C ILE A 145 18.92 -11.84 -5.85
N PRO A 146 18.55 -12.93 -6.54
CA PRO A 146 19.27 -13.39 -7.73
C PRO A 146 18.87 -12.70 -9.03
N ARG A 147 17.83 -11.85 -9.00
CA ARG A 147 17.23 -11.26 -10.21
C ARG A 147 17.21 -9.74 -10.17
N PRO A 148 17.10 -9.06 -11.33
CA PRO A 148 16.99 -7.61 -11.37
C PRO A 148 15.71 -7.13 -10.69
N LEU A 149 15.79 -5.92 -10.15
CA LEU A 149 14.65 -5.24 -9.54
C LEU A 149 13.68 -4.72 -10.62
N LEU A 150 12.39 -4.78 -10.34
CA LEU A 150 11.38 -4.07 -11.14
C LEU A 150 11.57 -2.55 -11.10
N GLY A 151 12.07 -2.04 -9.96
CA GLY A 151 12.36 -0.64 -9.76
C GLY A 151 12.22 -0.20 -8.31
N VAL A 152 12.29 1.11 -8.11
CA VAL A 152 12.15 1.79 -6.81
C VAL A 152 10.88 2.65 -6.79
N GLY A 153 10.06 2.48 -5.76
CA GLY A 153 8.89 3.32 -5.48
C GLY A 153 9.10 4.08 -4.17
N ILE A 154 8.95 5.40 -4.18
CA ILE A 154 9.10 6.24 -2.99
C ILE A 154 7.73 6.67 -2.47
N ALA A 155 7.46 6.36 -1.21
CA ALA A 155 6.37 6.90 -0.42
C ALA A 155 6.84 8.18 0.27
N PHE A 156 6.30 9.32 -0.12
CA PHE A 156 6.73 10.63 0.35
C PHE A 156 5.64 11.27 1.23
N PRO A 157 5.99 11.93 2.37
CA PRO A 157 5.02 12.53 3.28
C PRO A 157 4.59 13.91 2.80
N GLY A 158 3.99 14.00 1.61
CA GLY A 158 3.59 15.28 1.02
C GLY A 158 2.67 15.15 -0.18
N GLU A 159 2.07 16.27 -0.52
CA GLU A 159 1.20 16.42 -1.70
C GLU A 159 2.03 16.36 -2.98
N ILE A 160 1.72 15.42 -3.88
CA ILE A 160 2.45 15.24 -5.14
C ILE A 160 1.58 15.70 -6.30
N SER A 161 2.10 16.62 -7.09
CA SER A 161 1.50 17.04 -8.36
C SER A 161 2.14 16.24 -9.50
N ILE A 162 1.38 15.27 -10.03
CA ILE A 162 1.83 14.44 -11.16
C ILE A 162 2.02 15.32 -12.40
N SER A 163 1.06 16.23 -12.69
CA SER A 163 1.10 17.10 -13.87
C SER A 163 2.28 18.07 -13.88
N ARG A 164 2.76 18.49 -12.69
CA ARG A 164 3.90 19.39 -12.54
C ARG A 164 5.22 18.66 -12.24
N ASN A 165 5.18 17.33 -12.10
CA ASN A 165 6.33 16.50 -11.70
C ASN A 165 7.05 17.05 -10.47
N MET A 166 6.29 17.37 -9.40
CA MET A 166 6.82 17.99 -8.20
C MET A 166 6.07 17.60 -6.93
N ILE A 167 6.75 17.72 -5.79
CA ILE A 167 6.13 17.71 -4.47
C ILE A 167 5.68 19.16 -4.19
N SER A 168 4.36 19.36 -4.17
CA SER A 168 3.79 20.70 -3.98
C SER A 168 3.98 21.20 -2.56
N ARG A 169 3.80 20.31 -1.57
CA ARG A 169 3.95 20.61 -0.16
C ARG A 169 4.25 19.33 0.63
N ALA A 170 5.25 19.41 1.49
CA ALA A 170 5.50 18.39 2.52
C ALA A 170 5.72 19.10 3.86
N THR A 171 4.63 19.34 4.58
CA THR A 171 4.64 20.17 5.80
C THR A 171 5.49 19.54 6.90
N VAL A 172 5.46 18.20 7.02
CA VAL A 172 6.29 17.43 7.98
C VAL A 172 7.79 17.63 7.72
N LEU A 173 8.18 17.85 6.46
CA LEU A 173 9.58 18.07 6.05
C LEU A 173 9.92 19.57 5.86
N ALA A 174 8.99 20.46 6.24
CA ALA A 174 9.13 21.91 6.10
C ALA A 174 9.51 22.38 4.68
N CYS A 175 9.05 21.66 3.63
CA CYS A 175 9.43 21.94 2.25
C CYS A 175 8.22 22.11 1.32
N ARG A 176 8.43 22.86 0.23
CA ARG A 176 7.43 23.16 -0.81
C ARG A 176 8.08 23.22 -2.18
N ASN A 177 7.30 22.92 -3.22
CA ASN A 177 7.68 23.08 -4.62
C ASN A 177 9.00 22.40 -4.98
N ILE A 178 9.16 21.12 -4.53
CA ILE A 178 10.36 20.33 -4.82
C ILE A 178 10.18 19.63 -6.16
N PRO A 179 11.02 19.91 -7.17
CA PRO A 179 11.03 19.13 -8.40
C PRO A 179 11.43 17.68 -8.12
N LEU A 180 10.71 16.72 -8.68
CA LEU A 180 11.04 15.28 -8.56
C LEU A 180 12.29 14.90 -9.37
N ASN A 181 12.76 15.76 -10.26
CA ASN A 181 13.96 15.52 -11.07
C ASN A 181 15.18 15.21 -10.21
N ILE A 182 15.39 15.96 -9.10
CA ILE A 182 16.54 15.73 -8.21
C ILE A 182 16.56 14.29 -7.70
N ALA A 183 15.40 13.76 -7.27
CA ALA A 183 15.31 12.37 -6.85
C ALA A 183 15.51 11.41 -8.03
N ARG A 184 14.87 11.66 -9.18
CA ARG A 184 14.94 10.80 -10.37
C ARG A 184 16.34 10.69 -10.98
N GLU A 185 17.12 11.75 -10.90
CA GLU A 185 18.50 11.79 -11.44
C GLU A 185 19.52 11.15 -10.49
N ASN A 186 19.18 10.96 -9.22
CA ASN A 186 20.12 10.49 -8.19
C ASN A 186 19.70 9.18 -7.50
N VAL A 187 18.56 8.63 -7.85
CA VAL A 187 18.09 7.30 -7.38
C VAL A 187 17.89 6.41 -8.60
N ASP A 188 18.69 5.35 -8.68
CA ASP A 188 18.65 4.41 -9.79
C ASP A 188 17.29 3.70 -9.86
N ASN A 189 16.78 3.52 -11.07
CA ASN A 189 15.50 2.84 -11.33
C ASN A 189 14.32 3.41 -10.53
N LEU A 190 14.33 4.71 -10.21
CA LEU A 190 13.20 5.37 -9.56
C LEU A 190 12.07 5.54 -10.58
N LEU A 191 11.04 4.71 -10.46
CA LEU A 191 9.90 4.69 -11.36
C LEU A 191 8.71 5.51 -10.83
N ARG A 192 8.51 5.53 -9.49
CA ARG A 192 7.33 6.15 -8.90
C ARG A 192 7.62 6.88 -7.60
N VAL A 193 6.99 8.04 -7.44
CA VAL A 193 6.89 8.76 -6.16
C VAL A 193 5.41 8.98 -5.87
N GLU A 194 4.96 8.46 -4.72
CA GLU A 194 3.56 8.49 -4.31
C GLU A 194 3.42 9.20 -2.95
N TYR A 195 2.22 9.77 -2.70
CA TYR A 195 1.86 10.18 -1.35
C TYR A 195 1.83 8.96 -0.43
N GLY A 196 2.54 9.01 0.70
CA GLY A 196 2.75 7.84 1.55
C GLY A 196 1.46 7.16 2.00
N ALA A 197 0.43 7.92 2.39
CA ALA A 197 -0.84 7.33 2.79
C ALA A 197 -1.60 6.70 1.62
N SER A 198 -1.46 7.22 0.39
CA SER A 198 -2.02 6.58 -0.81
C SER A 198 -1.32 5.25 -1.10
N ALA A 199 0.00 5.20 -0.93
CA ALA A 199 0.75 3.96 -1.03
C ALA A 199 0.30 2.93 0.01
N ALA A 200 0.13 3.34 1.28
CA ALA A 200 -0.36 2.47 2.35
C ALA A 200 -1.77 1.90 2.05
N GLY A 201 -2.70 2.75 1.62
CA GLY A 201 -4.04 2.30 1.21
C GLY A 201 -4.01 1.36 0.00
N PHE A 202 -3.10 1.58 -0.95
CA PHE A 202 -2.89 0.66 -2.06
C PHE A 202 -2.44 -0.73 -1.57
N GLY A 203 -1.56 -0.79 -0.55
CA GLY A 203 -1.17 -2.04 0.09
C GLY A 203 -2.37 -2.80 0.67
N ALA A 204 -3.35 -2.12 1.27
CA ALA A 204 -4.58 -2.75 1.75
C ALA A 204 -5.43 -3.32 0.61
N VAL A 205 -5.61 -2.55 -0.49
CA VAL A 205 -6.29 -3.02 -1.71
C VAL A 205 -5.60 -4.24 -2.31
N TRP A 206 -4.29 -4.25 -2.32
CA TRP A 206 -3.50 -5.38 -2.84
C TRP A 206 -3.70 -6.66 -2.03
N ARG A 207 -3.68 -6.57 -0.70
CA ARG A 207 -3.89 -7.71 0.19
C ARG A 207 -5.33 -8.22 0.18
N GLU A 208 -6.29 -7.34 -0.09
CA GLU A 208 -7.72 -7.67 -0.13
C GLU A 208 -8.37 -7.16 -1.44
N PRO A 209 -8.24 -7.92 -2.55
CA PRO A 209 -8.80 -7.53 -3.85
C PRO A 209 -10.34 -7.36 -3.85
N SER A 210 -11.04 -7.93 -2.85
CA SER A 210 -12.48 -7.75 -2.65
C SER A 210 -12.85 -6.41 -1.99
N LEU A 211 -11.89 -5.68 -1.45
CA LEU A 211 -12.09 -4.39 -0.80
C LEU A 211 -12.57 -3.35 -1.81
N GLN A 212 -13.86 -2.98 -1.73
CA GLN A 212 -14.43 -2.01 -2.65
C GLN A 212 -14.28 -0.58 -2.13
N ASN A 213 -14.73 -0.33 -0.91
CA ASN A 213 -14.73 1.01 -0.34
C ASN A 213 -14.23 0.99 1.10
N ALA A 214 -13.28 1.86 1.41
CA ALA A 214 -12.78 2.07 2.75
C ALA A 214 -12.06 3.42 2.90
N VAL A 215 -11.95 3.90 4.12
CA VAL A 215 -10.92 4.88 4.50
C VAL A 215 -9.79 4.13 5.17
N TYR A 216 -8.57 4.27 4.66
CA TYR A 216 -7.37 3.74 5.30
C TYR A 216 -6.69 4.83 6.11
N ILE A 217 -6.46 4.58 7.40
CA ILE A 217 -5.81 5.51 8.33
C ILE A 217 -4.47 4.92 8.75
N VAL A 218 -3.45 5.76 8.75
CA VAL A 218 -2.13 5.41 9.28
C VAL A 218 -1.65 6.47 10.24
N VAL A 219 -1.22 6.02 11.43
CA VAL A 219 -0.62 6.91 12.44
C VAL A 219 0.90 6.85 12.31
N THR A 220 1.51 8.03 12.20
CA THR A 220 2.96 8.19 12.06
C THR A 220 3.55 8.88 13.30
N ASN A 221 4.88 8.97 13.35
CA ASN A 221 5.55 9.71 14.44
C ASN A 221 5.06 11.16 14.54
N SER A 222 4.82 11.82 13.41
CA SER A 222 4.49 13.25 13.35
C SER A 222 3.00 13.55 13.21
N GLY A 223 2.15 12.57 12.95
CA GLY A 223 0.72 12.83 12.78
C GLY A 223 -0.07 11.64 12.24
N VAL A 224 -1.24 11.97 11.74
CA VAL A 224 -2.16 11.03 11.12
C VAL A 224 -2.27 11.34 9.63
N ALA A 225 -2.30 10.33 8.82
CA ALA A 225 -2.55 10.43 7.39
C ALA A 225 -3.52 9.32 6.97
N GLY A 226 -4.05 9.39 5.77
CA GLY A 226 -4.89 8.33 5.27
C GLY A 226 -5.11 8.41 3.77
N SER A 227 -5.91 7.50 3.27
CA SER A 227 -6.38 7.48 1.88
C SER A 227 -7.84 7.03 1.83
N VAL A 228 -8.52 7.41 0.76
CA VAL A 228 -9.88 6.99 0.47
C VAL A 228 -9.83 5.98 -0.67
N ILE A 229 -10.46 4.84 -0.47
CA ILE A 229 -10.58 3.75 -1.44
C ILE A 229 -12.01 3.72 -1.92
N ILE A 230 -12.23 3.84 -3.23
CA ILE A 230 -13.54 3.78 -3.87
C ILE A 230 -13.45 2.85 -5.08
N GLY A 231 -14.34 1.85 -5.15
CA GLY A 231 -14.35 0.88 -6.23
C GLY A 231 -13.03 0.12 -6.39
N ASN A 232 -12.38 -0.24 -5.26
CA ASN A 232 -11.07 -0.91 -5.24
C ASN A 232 -9.90 -0.05 -5.77
N HIS A 233 -10.05 1.27 -5.84
CA HIS A 233 -9.00 2.19 -6.29
C HIS A 233 -8.79 3.31 -5.29
N ILE A 234 -7.54 3.80 -5.22
CA ILE A 234 -7.24 5.00 -4.42
C ILE A 234 -7.89 6.22 -5.06
N TYR A 235 -8.80 6.84 -4.34
CA TYR A 235 -9.42 8.10 -4.74
C TYR A 235 -8.43 9.25 -4.59
N ARG A 236 -8.04 9.86 -5.70
CA ARG A 236 -7.00 10.90 -5.72
C ARG A 236 -7.57 12.32 -5.63
N GLY A 237 -8.88 12.49 -5.84
CA GLY A 237 -9.49 13.81 -5.96
C GLY A 237 -8.87 14.64 -7.08
N GLU A 238 -9.20 15.92 -7.09
CA GLU A 238 -8.72 16.84 -8.13
C GLU A 238 -7.25 17.23 -7.98
N SER A 239 -6.75 17.30 -6.74
CA SER A 239 -5.39 17.80 -6.42
C SER A 239 -4.56 16.85 -5.56
N ASN A 240 -4.84 15.57 -5.58
CA ASN A 240 -4.16 14.53 -4.76
C ASN A 240 -4.13 14.84 -3.24
N LYS A 241 -5.18 15.51 -2.73
CA LYS A 241 -5.32 15.84 -1.30
C LYS A 241 -6.21 14.90 -0.48
N PRO A 242 -7.05 14.00 -1.07
CA PRO A 242 -7.87 13.11 -0.27
C PRO A 242 -6.99 12.28 0.67
N GLY A 243 -7.42 12.22 1.93
CA GLY A 243 -6.65 11.50 2.95
C GLY A 243 -5.76 12.38 3.84
N ALA A 244 -5.76 13.70 3.66
CA ALA A 244 -5.10 14.62 4.60
C ALA A 244 -5.86 14.73 5.94
N PHE A 245 -6.41 13.61 6.42
CA PHE A 245 -7.28 13.52 7.60
C PHE A 245 -6.63 14.06 8.87
N GLY A 246 -5.31 13.96 8.99
CA GLY A 246 -4.59 14.50 10.12
C GLY A 246 -4.75 16.01 10.31
N HIS A 247 -5.23 16.74 9.31
CA HIS A 247 -5.51 18.17 9.38
C HIS A 247 -7.00 18.52 9.56
N VAL A 248 -7.87 17.51 9.75
CA VAL A 248 -9.23 17.75 10.21
C VAL A 248 -9.16 18.34 11.62
N VAL A 249 -9.85 19.47 11.79
CA VAL A 249 -9.86 20.22 13.05
C VAL A 249 -10.83 19.55 14.02
N LEU A 250 -10.31 19.03 15.12
CA LEU A 250 -11.10 18.45 16.22
C LEU A 250 -11.47 19.49 17.29
N ASP A 251 -10.65 20.53 17.43
CA ASP A 251 -10.83 21.59 18.41
C ASP A 251 -10.25 22.91 17.87
N PRO A 252 -11.07 23.86 17.40
CA PRO A 252 -10.59 25.12 16.80
C PRO A 252 -9.65 25.92 17.72
N ASN A 253 -9.81 25.79 19.04
CA ASN A 253 -8.99 26.48 20.06
C ASN A 253 -7.89 25.59 20.63
N GLY A 254 -7.69 24.41 20.07
CA GLY A 254 -6.81 23.38 20.60
C GLY A 254 -5.31 23.58 20.28
N LEU A 255 -4.55 22.50 20.33
CA LEU A 255 -3.09 22.48 20.19
C LEU A 255 -2.63 23.04 18.84
N PRO A 256 -1.47 23.72 18.77
CA PRO A 256 -0.90 24.13 17.51
C PRO A 256 -0.51 22.93 16.66
N CYS A 257 -0.68 23.03 15.35
CA CYS A 257 -0.31 22.01 14.38
C CYS A 257 0.89 22.50 13.52
N PHE A 258 1.74 21.56 13.13
CA PHE A 258 2.86 21.83 12.23
C PHE A 258 2.43 22.39 10.84
N CYS A 259 1.15 22.28 10.47
CA CYS A 259 0.62 22.89 9.25
C CYS A 259 0.42 24.41 9.37
N GLY A 260 0.61 24.98 10.56
CA GLY A 260 0.35 26.39 10.89
C GLY A 260 -1.05 26.67 11.42
N GLY A 261 -1.96 25.68 11.42
CA GLY A 261 -3.30 25.74 12.04
C GLY A 261 -3.29 25.30 13.52
N ARG A 262 -4.49 25.14 14.08
CA ARG A 262 -4.70 24.65 15.43
C ARG A 262 -5.76 23.56 15.48
N GLY A 263 -5.63 22.68 16.49
CA GLY A 263 -6.63 21.66 16.80
C GLY A 263 -6.77 20.55 15.79
N CYS A 264 -5.81 20.38 14.90
CA CYS A 264 -5.78 19.28 13.94
C CYS A 264 -5.67 17.93 14.63
N TRP A 265 -6.27 16.89 14.08
CA TRP A 265 -6.18 15.54 14.60
C TRP A 265 -4.72 15.09 14.86
N SER A 266 -3.80 15.37 13.93
CA SER A 266 -2.37 15.06 14.07
C SER A 266 -1.74 15.65 15.34
N SER A 267 -2.24 16.80 15.81
CA SER A 267 -1.73 17.43 17.04
C SER A 267 -2.07 16.68 18.31
N TYR A 268 -3.02 15.76 18.26
CA TYR A 268 -3.44 14.93 19.39
C TYR A 268 -2.99 13.48 19.24
N CYS A 269 -3.04 12.95 18.02
CA CYS A 269 -2.93 11.51 17.77
C CYS A 269 -1.69 11.09 16.97
N SER A 270 -0.59 11.86 17.01
CA SER A 270 0.70 11.37 16.55
C SER A 270 1.33 10.41 17.56
N LEU A 271 2.23 9.52 17.12
CA LEU A 271 2.96 8.62 18.01
C LEU A 271 3.87 9.42 18.97
N ARG A 272 4.46 10.53 18.49
CA ARG A 272 5.24 11.46 19.32
C ARG A 272 4.41 12.00 20.49
N ASN A 273 3.18 12.42 20.23
CA ASN A 273 2.31 12.95 21.29
C ASN A 273 1.86 11.86 22.24
N LEU A 274 1.64 10.64 21.76
CA LEU A 274 1.29 9.51 22.62
C LEU A 274 2.44 9.16 23.58
N THR A 275 3.65 9.04 23.06
CA THR A 275 4.81 8.60 23.87
C THR A 275 5.58 9.74 24.51
N GLN A 276 5.28 11.01 24.16
CA GLN A 276 6.04 12.21 24.57
C GLN A 276 7.53 12.11 24.17
N SER A 277 7.82 11.50 23.02
CA SER A 277 9.17 11.26 22.53
C SER A 277 9.30 11.58 21.06
N GLU A 278 10.43 12.18 20.65
CA GLU A 278 10.79 12.38 19.24
C GLU A 278 11.04 11.04 18.52
N GLU A 279 11.50 10.03 19.26
CA GLU A 279 11.67 8.65 18.79
C GLU A 279 10.70 7.74 19.58
N PRO A 280 9.43 7.62 19.14
CA PRO A 280 8.41 6.88 19.86
C PRO A 280 8.75 5.40 20.04
N ASN A 281 8.73 4.94 21.31
CA ASN A 281 8.78 3.54 21.66
C ASN A 281 7.41 3.10 22.18
N LEU A 282 6.63 2.43 21.36
CA LEU A 282 5.31 1.95 21.73
C LEU A 282 5.36 0.80 22.74
N ALA A 283 6.41 -0.05 22.68
CA ALA A 283 6.55 -1.16 23.62
C ALA A 283 6.67 -0.64 25.05
N ASP A 284 7.58 0.30 25.32
CA ASP A 284 7.77 0.88 26.65
C ASP A 284 6.50 1.61 27.13
N PHE A 285 5.82 2.32 26.20
CA PHE A 285 4.58 3.02 26.54
C PHE A 285 3.49 2.05 27.01
N PHE A 286 3.24 0.97 26.23
CA PHE A 286 2.21 0.00 26.57
C PHE A 286 2.61 -0.91 27.75
N GLU A 287 3.90 -1.18 27.95
CA GLU A 287 4.38 -1.82 29.16
C GLU A 287 4.02 -1.00 30.41
N ALA A 288 4.23 0.32 30.37
CA ALA A 288 3.84 1.21 31.46
C ALA A 288 2.32 1.25 31.67
N VAL A 289 1.52 1.22 30.59
CA VAL A 289 0.04 1.10 30.66
C VAL A 289 -0.35 -0.19 31.37
N HIS A 290 0.22 -1.32 30.98
CA HIS A 290 -0.08 -2.63 31.57
C HIS A 290 0.42 -2.76 33.02
N ALA A 291 1.51 -2.08 33.37
CA ALA A 291 2.00 -1.99 34.73
C ALA A 291 1.14 -1.09 35.62
N GLY A 292 0.09 -0.45 35.10
CA GLY A 292 -0.86 0.35 35.85
C GLY A 292 -0.42 1.81 36.10
N SER A 293 0.53 2.33 35.30
CA SER A 293 0.92 3.74 35.36
C SER A 293 -0.26 4.66 35.06
N GLN A 294 -0.74 5.39 36.03
CA GLN A 294 -1.92 6.26 35.90
C GLN A 294 -1.71 7.36 34.86
N GLU A 295 -0.50 7.89 34.75
CA GLU A 295 -0.16 8.89 33.73
C GLU A 295 -0.32 8.32 32.32
N HIS A 296 0.24 7.12 32.03
CA HIS A 296 0.16 6.48 30.72
C HIS A 296 -1.27 6.05 30.38
N ILE A 297 -2.02 5.55 31.39
CA ILE A 297 -3.44 5.18 31.21
C ILE A 297 -4.29 6.42 30.87
N GLN A 298 -4.09 7.54 31.59
CA GLN A 298 -4.82 8.78 31.32
C GLN A 298 -4.49 9.32 29.90
N ARG A 299 -3.22 9.28 29.51
CA ARG A 299 -2.77 9.72 28.19
C ARG A 299 -3.36 8.84 27.08
N TRP A 300 -3.37 7.53 27.29
CA TRP A 300 -3.98 6.58 26.35
C TRP A 300 -5.49 6.82 26.21
N ASN A 301 -6.19 7.02 27.30
CA ASN A 301 -7.62 7.33 27.26
C ASN A 301 -7.92 8.64 26.51
N ALA A 302 -7.18 9.70 26.81
CA ALA A 302 -7.31 10.97 26.10
C ALA A 302 -6.99 10.83 24.58
N TYR A 303 -6.01 9.99 24.24
CA TYR A 303 -5.69 9.65 22.86
C TYR A 303 -6.87 8.93 22.19
N LEU A 304 -7.44 7.91 22.83
CA LEU A 304 -8.59 7.16 22.29
C LEU A 304 -9.82 8.06 22.11
N ASP A 305 -10.07 9.01 23.01
CA ASP A 305 -11.19 9.96 22.88
C ASP A 305 -11.04 10.83 21.64
N ARG A 306 -9.86 11.40 21.40
CA ARG A 306 -9.58 12.20 20.21
C ARG A 306 -9.58 11.36 18.93
N PHE A 307 -9.10 10.12 19.02
CA PHE A 307 -9.12 9.19 17.92
C PHE A 307 -10.55 8.81 17.52
N ALA A 308 -11.40 8.48 18.52
CA ALA A 308 -12.81 8.19 18.32
C ALA A 308 -13.58 9.37 17.71
N GLN A 309 -13.34 10.61 18.21
CA GLN A 309 -13.93 11.83 17.64
C GLN A 309 -13.61 11.97 16.14
N ALA A 310 -12.37 11.72 15.76
CA ALA A 310 -11.97 11.79 14.35
C ALA A 310 -12.60 10.70 13.52
N LEU A 311 -12.66 9.45 14.02
CA LEU A 311 -13.30 8.34 13.31
C LEU A 311 -14.80 8.56 13.16
N ALA A 312 -15.49 9.13 14.16
CA ALA A 312 -16.89 9.52 14.06
C ALA A 312 -17.12 10.51 12.90
N ASN A 313 -16.28 11.55 12.80
CA ASN A 313 -16.36 12.50 11.69
C ASN A 313 -16.15 11.84 10.32
N ILE A 314 -15.23 10.86 10.23
CA ILE A 314 -14.98 10.10 8.99
C ILE A 314 -16.18 9.21 8.67
N SER A 315 -16.72 8.47 9.65
CA SER A 315 -17.90 7.61 9.45
C SER A 315 -19.09 8.42 8.92
N LEU A 316 -19.38 9.58 9.53
CA LEU A 316 -20.45 10.49 9.10
C LEU A 316 -20.22 11.10 7.71
N SER A 317 -18.95 11.24 7.29
CA SER A 317 -18.61 11.88 6.02
C SER A 317 -18.62 10.93 4.83
N PHE A 318 -18.29 9.67 5.04
CA PHE A 318 -18.06 8.71 3.96
C PHE A 318 -19.03 7.52 3.98
N ASP A 319 -19.58 7.14 5.14
CA ASP A 319 -20.44 5.96 5.30
C ASP A 319 -19.85 4.67 4.69
N ILE A 320 -18.54 4.45 4.94
CA ILE A 320 -17.79 3.29 4.48
C ILE A 320 -16.88 2.75 5.59
N GLY A 321 -16.37 1.53 5.45
CA GLY A 321 -15.46 0.91 6.42
C GLY A 321 -14.18 1.71 6.64
N ILE A 322 -13.65 1.65 7.87
CA ILE A 322 -12.38 2.27 8.24
C ILE A 322 -11.36 1.19 8.58
N ILE A 323 -10.18 1.30 7.99
CA ILE A 323 -9.05 0.40 8.23
C ILE A 323 -7.94 1.20 8.87
N ILE A 324 -7.42 0.74 10.01
CA ILE A 324 -6.33 1.40 10.73
C ILE A 324 -5.09 0.53 10.64
N GLY A 325 -4.03 1.07 10.05
CA GLY A 325 -2.76 0.36 9.84
C GLY A 325 -1.54 1.09 10.39
N GLY A 326 -0.37 0.53 10.13
CA GLY A 326 0.93 1.05 10.55
C GLY A 326 1.32 0.64 11.97
N LYS A 327 2.36 1.29 12.50
CA LYS A 327 3.02 0.88 13.77
C LYS A 327 2.11 0.84 15.00
N LEU A 328 1.05 1.66 15.01
CA LEU A 328 0.08 1.65 16.10
C LEU A 328 -0.88 0.45 16.02
N ALA A 329 -1.12 -0.10 14.85
CA ALA A 329 -2.16 -1.10 14.59
C ALA A 329 -2.12 -2.31 15.56
N PRO A 330 -0.98 -3.00 15.75
CA PRO A 330 -0.91 -4.14 16.69
C PRO A 330 -1.21 -3.76 18.15
N TRP A 331 -0.88 -2.54 18.53
CA TRP A 331 -1.09 -2.04 19.89
C TRP A 331 -2.52 -1.56 20.13
N LEU A 332 -3.20 -1.14 19.06
CA LEU A 332 -4.59 -0.70 19.11
C LEU A 332 -5.56 -1.89 19.05
N GLU A 333 -5.17 -3.01 18.47
CA GLU A 333 -6.03 -4.18 18.27
C GLU A 333 -6.71 -4.66 19.58
N PRO A 334 -6.03 -4.79 20.73
CA PRO A 334 -6.67 -5.14 22.00
C PRO A 334 -7.71 -4.13 22.49
N TYR A 335 -7.66 -2.91 21.99
CA TYR A 335 -8.56 -1.80 22.38
C TYR A 335 -9.60 -1.48 21.30
N LEU A 336 -9.73 -2.29 20.25
CA LEU A 336 -10.62 -2.01 19.13
C LEU A 336 -12.09 -1.91 19.55
N ASP A 337 -12.55 -2.80 20.41
CA ASP A 337 -13.94 -2.77 20.92
C ASP A 337 -14.20 -1.56 21.80
N GLU A 338 -13.20 -1.15 22.59
CA GLU A 338 -13.25 0.09 23.37
C GLU A 338 -13.35 1.31 22.44
N LEU A 339 -12.52 1.35 21.40
CA LEU A 339 -12.55 2.42 20.40
C LEU A 339 -13.91 2.48 19.68
N LYS A 340 -14.47 1.35 19.26
CA LYS A 340 -15.81 1.28 18.67
C LYS A 340 -16.89 1.80 19.61
N ARG A 341 -16.84 1.44 20.88
CA ARG A 341 -17.78 1.97 21.88
C ARG A 341 -17.68 3.49 22.03
N ARG A 342 -16.47 4.05 22.02
CA ARG A 342 -16.27 5.50 22.06
C ARG A 342 -16.79 6.20 20.80
N VAL A 343 -16.64 5.60 19.62
CA VAL A 343 -17.24 6.10 18.37
C VAL A 343 -18.75 6.03 18.42
N ALA A 344 -19.33 4.93 18.89
CA ALA A 344 -20.78 4.74 19.04
C ALA A 344 -21.39 5.65 20.15
N ALA A 345 -20.58 6.25 21.02
CA ALA A 345 -21.07 7.25 21.99
C ALA A 345 -21.52 8.57 21.33
N PHE A 346 -21.19 8.80 20.07
CA PHE A 346 -21.76 9.90 19.29
C PHE A 346 -23.20 9.53 18.90
N PRO A 347 -24.22 10.32 19.31
CA PRO A 347 -25.62 9.91 19.22
C PRO A 347 -26.10 9.48 17.84
N VAL A 348 -25.54 10.05 16.78
CA VAL A 348 -25.91 9.72 15.38
C VAL A 348 -25.39 8.33 14.96
N LEU A 349 -24.36 7.82 15.64
CA LEU A 349 -23.70 6.52 15.36
C LEU A 349 -24.04 5.43 16.40
N ALA A 350 -24.91 5.73 17.36
CA ALA A 350 -25.16 4.87 18.52
C ALA A 350 -25.73 3.48 18.20
N GLU A 351 -26.45 3.35 17.09
CA GLU A 351 -27.09 2.09 16.67
C GLU A 351 -26.40 1.46 15.44
N GLU A 352 -25.31 2.05 14.96
CA GLU A 352 -24.64 1.59 13.75
C GLU A 352 -23.65 0.44 14.03
N ASN A 353 -23.62 -0.53 13.12
CA ASN A 353 -22.58 -1.55 13.09
C ASN A 353 -21.31 -0.98 12.45
N LEU A 354 -20.50 -0.30 13.25
CA LEU A 354 -19.29 0.38 12.81
C LEU A 354 -18.26 -0.61 12.24
N ASN A 355 -18.06 -0.56 10.93
CA ASN A 355 -17.04 -1.37 10.25
C ASN A 355 -15.65 -0.72 10.41
N ILE A 356 -15.11 -0.78 11.63
CA ILE A 356 -13.74 -0.35 11.94
C ILE A 356 -12.91 -1.60 12.19
N ARG A 357 -11.78 -1.72 11.50
CA ARG A 357 -10.88 -2.88 11.62
C ARG A 357 -9.41 -2.47 11.61
N ILE A 358 -8.57 -3.37 12.11
CA ILE A 358 -7.12 -3.21 12.17
C ILE A 358 -6.48 -3.92 10.99
N ASP A 359 -5.49 -3.29 10.36
CA ASP A 359 -4.55 -3.90 9.43
C ASP A 359 -3.18 -4.02 10.10
N ALA A 360 -2.95 -5.13 10.75
CA ALA A 360 -1.67 -5.45 11.38
C ALA A 360 -0.67 -6.16 10.43
N ALA A 361 -1.03 -6.31 9.15
CA ALA A 361 -0.23 -7.08 8.18
C ALA A 361 1.10 -6.41 7.83
N SER A 362 1.22 -5.09 8.01
CA SER A 362 2.45 -4.35 7.70
C SER A 362 2.77 -3.32 8.78
N GLU A 363 3.97 -3.39 9.32
CA GLU A 363 4.49 -2.35 10.24
C GLU A 363 4.85 -1.05 9.49
N ASN A 364 5.19 -1.16 8.21
CA ASN A 364 5.50 -0.01 7.35
C ASN A 364 4.71 -0.07 6.02
N PRO A 365 3.39 0.16 6.08
CA PRO A 365 2.53 0.05 4.91
C PRO A 365 2.83 1.09 3.82
N MET A 366 3.52 2.19 4.16
CA MET A 366 3.86 3.22 3.17
C MET A 366 4.98 2.75 2.25
N ALA A 367 6.08 2.23 2.79
CA ALA A 367 7.17 1.68 1.99
C ALA A 367 6.69 0.45 1.18
N GLU A 368 6.00 -0.49 1.84
CA GLU A 368 5.42 -1.66 1.18
C GLU A 368 4.52 -1.27 0.01
N GLY A 369 3.58 -0.37 0.24
CA GLY A 369 2.66 0.10 -0.78
C GLY A 369 3.36 0.80 -1.95
N GLY A 370 4.42 1.56 -1.67
CA GLY A 370 5.28 2.15 -2.70
C GLY A 370 5.88 1.10 -3.63
N ALA A 371 6.39 0.00 -3.08
CA ALA A 371 6.90 -1.14 -3.84
C ALA A 371 5.78 -1.89 -4.59
N LEU A 372 4.64 -2.13 -3.95
CA LEU A 372 3.50 -2.83 -4.54
C LEU A 372 2.92 -2.13 -5.76
N THR A 373 2.97 -0.79 -5.81
CA THR A 373 2.53 -0.06 -7.01
C THR A 373 3.35 -0.42 -8.26
N LEU A 374 4.62 -0.81 -8.09
CA LEU A 374 5.48 -1.27 -9.18
C LEU A 374 5.18 -2.72 -9.56
N VAL A 375 4.91 -3.58 -8.58
CA VAL A 375 4.46 -4.95 -8.84
C VAL A 375 3.16 -4.94 -9.64
N SER A 376 2.19 -4.09 -9.25
CA SER A 376 0.94 -3.94 -10.00
C SER A 376 1.19 -3.47 -11.42
N ALA A 377 2.00 -2.43 -11.61
CA ALA A 377 2.33 -1.91 -12.94
C ALA A 377 3.01 -2.98 -13.80
N PHE A 378 3.96 -3.73 -13.24
CA PHE A 378 4.60 -4.84 -13.93
C PHE A 378 3.60 -5.91 -14.37
N LEU A 379 2.71 -6.35 -13.47
CA LEU A 379 1.68 -7.33 -13.81
C LEU A 379 0.71 -6.78 -14.88
N ASP A 380 0.30 -5.51 -14.77
CA ASP A 380 -0.57 -4.86 -15.74
C ASP A 380 0.10 -4.74 -17.12
N ASP A 381 1.38 -4.38 -17.18
CA ASP A 381 2.15 -4.33 -18.43
C ASP A 381 2.30 -5.71 -19.06
N MET A 382 2.56 -6.75 -18.24
CA MET A 382 2.53 -8.15 -18.69
C MET A 382 1.16 -8.54 -19.24
N LEU A 383 0.09 -8.06 -18.62
CA LEU A 383 -1.28 -8.29 -19.07
C LEU A 383 -1.61 -7.52 -20.36
N GLU A 384 -1.00 -6.35 -20.58
CA GLU A 384 -1.19 -5.55 -21.77
C GLU A 384 -0.22 -5.91 -22.91
N GLY A 385 0.76 -6.76 -22.67
CA GLY A 385 1.75 -7.22 -23.66
C GLY A 385 2.74 -6.13 -24.08
N ARG A 386 2.98 -5.13 -23.23
CA ARG A 386 3.86 -3.99 -23.52
C ARG A 386 5.35 -4.25 -23.29
N HIS A 387 5.70 -5.33 -22.58
CA HIS A 387 7.08 -5.61 -22.15
C HIS A 387 7.63 -6.95 -22.62
N PHE A 388 7.09 -7.55 -23.70
CA PHE A 388 7.58 -8.86 -24.14
C PHE A 388 8.78 -8.82 -25.07
N ASP A 389 9.11 -7.65 -25.60
CA ASP A 389 10.21 -7.49 -26.56
C ASP A 389 11.48 -6.88 -25.90
N ASP A 390 11.40 -6.40 -24.64
CA ASP A 390 12.48 -5.69 -23.97
C ASP A 390 13.06 -6.42 -22.71
N LEU A 391 12.61 -7.65 -22.42
CA LEU A 391 13.12 -8.52 -21.34
C LEU A 391 13.97 -9.65 -21.92
#